data_0ab5ecdaf853a944ac5bb379400a242f
#
_entry.id   0ab5ecdaf853a944ac5bb379400a242f
#
_cell.length_a   1.000
_cell.length_b   1.000
_cell.length_c   1.000
_cell.angle_alpha   90.00
_cell.angle_beta   90.00
_cell.angle_gamma   90.00
#
_symmetry.space_group_name_H-M   'P 1'
#
loop_
_entity.id
_entity.type
_entity.pdbx_description
1 polymer ?
#
loop_
_entity_poly.entity_id
_entity_poly.type
_entity_poly.pdbx_seq_one_letter_code
_entity_poly.pdbx_strand_id
1 'polypeptide(L)'
;MKIGILTFHCAANYGAVFQTYGLQEALKGLGHEVFIVDYRPEYLLKPYRPFKFSYKTSDSAVTNLKHFVRRYLLVNPTRRKRLKLFEQFEQKQLRICPMTSIPELDILVFGSDQIWNIGITDGDFDDMYLGKGRIFKGKKLVAYAASAGYVDVLKDDQKLIDALGSFAAVAVREKSLSSHLEQRLDQPIPVVLDPVLLAGKEHFLPLIGTRPKRAPYLLTFQLGGDFRVSQIGRQMAKEKGLQYVEIRSSAESLNRDILTSLSPSEVLT
;
A
#
# COMPACT_ATOMS: atom_id res chain seq x y z
N MET A 1 -18.31 15.17 -11.32
CA MET A 1 -17.00 15.28 -11.99
C MET A 1 -16.40 13.89 -12.14
N LYS A 2 -15.54 13.73 -13.14
CA LYS A 2 -14.74 12.51 -13.32
C LYS A 2 -13.36 12.72 -12.69
N ILE A 3 -13.04 11.87 -11.72
CA ILE A 3 -11.82 12.00 -10.91
C ILE A 3 -10.95 10.76 -11.14
N GLY A 4 -9.68 10.98 -11.45
CA GLY A 4 -8.66 9.93 -11.48
C GLY A 4 -7.85 9.94 -10.19
N ILE A 5 -7.63 8.79 -9.57
CA ILE A 5 -6.74 8.62 -8.42
C ILE A 5 -5.45 7.96 -8.89
N LEU A 6 -4.31 8.55 -8.55
CA LEU A 6 -2.98 8.01 -8.78
C LEU A 6 -2.30 7.73 -7.43
N THR A 7 -2.15 6.45 -7.09
CA THR A 7 -1.60 5.99 -5.80
C THR A 7 -0.95 4.61 -5.95
N PHE A 8 -0.39 4.06 -4.87
CA PHE A 8 0.23 2.72 -4.82
C PHE A 8 -0.80 1.57 -4.80
N HIS A 9 -1.83 1.63 -5.68
CA HIS A 9 -2.91 0.64 -5.72
C HIS A 9 -2.44 -0.79 -6.02
N CYS A 10 -1.38 -0.96 -6.81
CA CYS A 10 -0.89 -2.25 -7.30
C CYS A 10 0.08 -2.98 -6.34
N ALA A 11 0.41 -2.37 -5.20
CA ALA A 11 1.22 -3.01 -4.18
C ALA A 11 0.40 -4.08 -3.45
N ALA A 12 0.93 -5.33 -3.35
CA ALA A 12 0.27 -6.39 -2.57
C ALA A 12 0.43 -6.15 -1.06
N ASN A 13 0.01 -4.97 -0.62
CA ASN A 13 0.03 -4.45 0.74
C ASN A 13 -1.38 -4.05 1.17
N TYR A 14 -1.83 -4.51 2.34
CA TYR A 14 -3.18 -4.25 2.82
C TYR A 14 -3.46 -2.75 3.00
N GLY A 15 -2.50 -2.00 3.58
CA GLY A 15 -2.63 -0.55 3.73
C GLY A 15 -2.80 0.16 2.38
N ALA A 16 -1.99 -0.20 1.39
CA ALA A 16 -2.04 0.39 0.05
C ALA A 16 -3.38 0.17 -0.65
N VAL A 17 -3.95 -1.04 -0.60
CA VAL A 17 -5.24 -1.31 -1.23
C VAL A 17 -6.41 -0.71 -0.45
N PHE A 18 -6.36 -0.70 0.89
CA PHE A 18 -7.44 -0.13 1.70
C PHE A 18 -7.50 1.39 1.59
N GLN A 19 -6.36 2.10 1.59
CA GLN A 19 -6.36 3.54 1.37
C GLN A 19 -6.87 3.89 -0.03
N THR A 20 -6.52 3.10 -1.07
CA THR A 20 -7.03 3.29 -2.43
C THR A 20 -8.54 3.11 -2.48
N TYR A 21 -9.05 2.04 -1.90
CA TYR A 21 -10.49 1.76 -1.79
C TYR A 21 -11.21 2.85 -1.00
N GLY A 22 -10.69 3.23 0.17
CA GLY A 22 -11.27 4.25 1.01
C GLY A 22 -11.38 5.60 0.31
N LEU A 23 -10.34 6.04 -0.42
CA LEU A 23 -10.38 7.29 -1.18
C LEU A 23 -11.40 7.22 -2.33
N GLN A 24 -11.44 6.08 -3.05
CA GLN A 24 -12.43 5.85 -4.08
C GLN A 24 -13.86 5.98 -3.54
N GLU A 25 -14.18 5.31 -2.44
CA GLU A 25 -15.52 5.30 -1.87
C GLU A 25 -15.89 6.66 -1.26
N ALA A 26 -14.95 7.34 -0.60
CA ALA A 26 -15.19 8.70 -0.08
C ALA A 26 -15.54 9.68 -1.21
N LEU A 27 -14.81 9.66 -2.32
CA LEU A 27 -15.10 10.52 -3.47
C LEU A 27 -16.40 10.13 -4.20
N LYS A 28 -16.72 8.84 -4.28
CA LYS A 28 -18.03 8.37 -4.79
C LYS A 28 -19.17 8.84 -3.90
N GLY A 29 -18.99 8.79 -2.57
CA GLY A 29 -19.97 9.31 -1.61
C GLY A 29 -20.30 10.79 -1.79
N LEU A 30 -19.34 11.56 -2.36
CA LEU A 30 -19.53 12.96 -2.75
C LEU A 30 -20.21 13.15 -4.14
N GLY A 31 -20.62 12.06 -4.78
CA GLY A 31 -21.31 12.09 -6.09
C GLY A 31 -20.38 12.19 -7.29
N HIS A 32 -19.11 11.81 -7.16
CA HIS A 32 -18.14 11.84 -8.26
C HIS A 32 -18.01 10.48 -8.96
N GLU A 33 -17.71 10.51 -10.24
CA GLU A 33 -17.30 9.33 -11.00
C GLU A 33 -15.80 9.14 -10.84
N VAL A 34 -15.38 8.05 -10.17
CA VAL A 34 -14.00 7.87 -9.71
C VAL A 34 -13.34 6.69 -10.42
N PHE A 35 -12.10 6.89 -10.84
CA PHE A 35 -11.27 5.89 -11.51
C PHE A 35 -9.92 5.79 -10.83
N ILE A 36 -9.35 4.59 -10.77
CA ILE A 36 -7.97 4.37 -10.34
C ILE A 36 -7.11 4.28 -11.59
N VAL A 37 -6.15 5.18 -11.75
CA VAL A 37 -5.21 5.19 -12.88
C VAL A 37 -4.23 4.04 -12.73
N ASP A 38 -4.21 3.11 -13.69
CA ASP A 38 -3.44 1.86 -13.61
C ASP A 38 -1.95 2.06 -13.92
N TYR A 39 -1.27 2.77 -13.02
CA TYR A 39 0.18 2.94 -13.08
C TYR A 39 0.87 1.88 -12.20
N ARG A 40 1.66 0.99 -12.83
CA ARG A 40 2.29 -0.19 -12.19
C ARG A 40 3.81 -0.16 -12.35
N PRO A 41 4.53 0.70 -11.64
CA PRO A 41 5.98 0.77 -11.74
C PRO A 41 6.64 -0.49 -11.15
N GLU A 42 7.77 -0.87 -11.73
CA GLU A 42 8.48 -2.11 -11.36
C GLU A 42 8.90 -2.15 -9.89
N TYR A 43 9.31 -1.03 -9.33
CA TYR A 43 9.73 -0.95 -7.93
C TYR A 43 8.60 -1.28 -6.93
N LEU A 44 7.33 -1.03 -7.28
CA LEU A 44 6.18 -1.43 -6.45
C LEU A 44 5.85 -2.92 -6.57
N LEU A 45 6.10 -3.53 -7.73
CA LEU A 45 5.75 -4.93 -7.98
C LEU A 45 6.83 -5.90 -7.53
N LYS A 46 8.10 -5.52 -7.74
CA LYS A 46 9.28 -6.35 -7.48
C LYS A 46 9.34 -6.97 -6.08
N PRO A 47 9.02 -6.25 -4.98
CA PRO A 47 9.07 -6.83 -3.63
C PRO A 47 8.11 -8.00 -3.40
N TYR A 48 7.02 -8.07 -4.15
CA TYR A 48 5.96 -9.07 -3.97
C TYR A 48 6.08 -10.25 -4.94
N ARG A 49 6.87 -10.13 -6.02
CA ARG A 49 7.04 -11.20 -7.00
C ARG A 49 7.67 -12.46 -6.40
N PRO A 50 7.35 -13.64 -6.92
CA PRO A 50 8.03 -14.87 -6.56
C PRO A 50 9.54 -14.72 -6.77
N PHE A 51 10.33 -15.25 -5.85
CA PHE A 51 11.78 -15.22 -5.95
C PHE A 51 12.27 -16.01 -7.17
N LYS A 52 13.19 -15.42 -7.92
CA LYS A 52 14.02 -16.19 -8.88
C LYS A 52 15.11 -16.93 -8.12
N PHE A 53 15.47 -18.11 -8.61
CA PHE A 53 16.61 -18.85 -8.05
C PHE A 53 17.90 -18.08 -8.32
N SER A 54 18.68 -17.86 -7.26
CA SER A 54 20.05 -17.39 -7.37
C SER A 54 20.93 -18.32 -6.55
N TYR A 55 21.91 -18.92 -7.21
CA TYR A 55 22.92 -19.73 -6.56
C TYR A 55 23.92 -18.78 -5.88
N LYS A 56 24.15 -18.99 -4.57
CA LYS A 56 25.21 -18.26 -3.86
C LYS A 56 26.46 -19.12 -3.81
N THR A 57 27.51 -18.68 -4.45
CA THR A 57 28.80 -19.40 -4.52
C THR A 57 29.49 -19.51 -3.17
N SER A 58 29.18 -18.61 -2.22
CA SER A 58 29.68 -18.65 -0.85
C SER A 58 29.02 -19.69 0.04
N ASP A 59 27.88 -20.24 -0.36
CA ASP A 59 27.11 -21.17 0.44
C ASP A 59 27.40 -22.63 0.01
N SER A 60 27.31 -23.58 0.96
CA SER A 60 27.44 -24.98 0.62
C SER A 60 26.31 -25.46 -0.29
N ALA A 61 26.54 -26.52 -1.07
CA ALA A 61 25.53 -27.13 -1.92
C ALA A 61 24.24 -27.50 -1.14
N VAL A 62 24.40 -27.99 0.09
CA VAL A 62 23.29 -28.36 0.98
C VAL A 62 22.49 -27.09 1.37
N THR A 63 23.15 -25.99 1.68
CA THR A 63 22.53 -24.72 2.02
C THR A 63 21.76 -24.17 0.81
N ASN A 64 22.35 -24.16 -0.37
CA ASN A 64 21.70 -23.76 -1.60
C ASN A 64 20.48 -24.64 -1.93
N LEU A 65 20.57 -25.95 -1.73
CA LEU A 65 19.44 -26.88 -1.92
C LEU A 65 18.31 -26.59 -0.92
N LYS A 66 18.62 -26.36 0.36
CA LYS A 66 17.61 -25.96 1.37
C LYS A 66 16.93 -24.65 1.00
N HIS A 67 17.68 -23.64 0.53
CA HIS A 67 17.14 -22.38 0.04
C HIS A 67 16.25 -22.56 -1.19
N PHE A 68 16.65 -23.42 -2.13
CA PHE A 68 15.84 -23.77 -3.29
C PHE A 68 14.51 -24.41 -2.86
N VAL A 69 14.55 -25.49 -2.08
CA VAL A 69 13.36 -26.19 -1.60
C VAL A 69 12.41 -25.22 -0.88
N ARG A 70 12.93 -24.44 0.07
CA ARG A 70 12.12 -23.49 0.83
C ARG A 70 11.49 -22.43 -0.08
N ARG A 71 12.26 -21.79 -0.97
CA ARG A 71 11.76 -20.70 -1.82
C ARG A 71 10.78 -21.21 -2.88
N TYR A 72 11.13 -22.26 -3.59
CA TYR A 72 10.36 -22.71 -4.74
C TYR A 72 9.16 -23.55 -4.38
N LEU A 73 9.27 -24.44 -3.38
CA LEU A 73 8.19 -25.35 -3.02
C LEU A 73 7.26 -24.79 -1.94
N LEU A 74 7.73 -23.90 -1.08
CA LEU A 74 6.95 -23.41 0.06
C LEU A 74 6.61 -21.92 -0.03
N VAL A 75 7.61 -21.05 -0.26
CA VAL A 75 7.39 -19.59 -0.25
C VAL A 75 6.76 -19.07 -1.55
N ASN A 76 7.24 -19.52 -2.70
CA ASN A 76 6.72 -19.02 -3.98
C ASN A 76 5.24 -19.35 -4.23
N PRO A 77 4.71 -20.54 -3.91
CA PRO A 77 3.28 -20.81 -4.01
C PRO A 77 2.45 -19.89 -3.12
N THR A 78 2.91 -19.62 -1.89
CA THR A 78 2.27 -18.70 -0.96
C THR A 78 2.24 -17.28 -1.51
N ARG A 79 3.36 -16.79 -2.07
CA ARG A 79 3.44 -15.47 -2.73
C ARG A 79 2.51 -15.38 -3.94
N ARG A 80 2.48 -16.40 -4.79
CA ARG A 80 1.57 -16.45 -5.96
C ARG A 80 0.10 -16.42 -5.54
N LYS A 81 -0.26 -17.21 -4.53
CA LYS A 81 -1.61 -17.19 -3.97
C LYS A 81 -1.98 -15.80 -3.47
N ARG A 82 -1.09 -15.16 -2.70
CA ARG A 82 -1.30 -13.80 -2.19
C ARG A 82 -1.50 -12.79 -3.32
N LEU A 83 -0.61 -12.74 -4.31
CA LEU A 83 -0.74 -11.86 -5.47
C LEU A 83 -2.08 -12.03 -6.15
N LYS A 84 -2.49 -13.28 -6.44
CA LYS A 84 -3.79 -13.57 -7.05
C LYS A 84 -4.96 -13.05 -6.21
N LEU A 85 -4.90 -13.15 -4.88
CA LEU A 85 -5.95 -12.65 -3.99
C LEU A 85 -6.03 -11.12 -3.99
N PHE A 86 -4.89 -10.43 -4.07
CA PHE A 86 -4.85 -8.98 -4.22
C PHE A 86 -5.37 -8.54 -5.58
N GLU A 87 -4.96 -9.18 -6.67
CA GLU A 87 -5.49 -8.92 -8.02
C GLU A 87 -7.01 -9.11 -8.09
N GLN A 88 -7.53 -10.16 -7.48
CA GLN A 88 -8.98 -10.39 -7.40
C GLN A 88 -9.70 -9.29 -6.62
N PHE A 89 -9.10 -8.81 -5.52
CA PHE A 89 -9.64 -7.68 -4.77
C PHE A 89 -9.66 -6.40 -5.62
N GLU A 90 -8.54 -6.07 -6.26
CA GLU A 90 -8.43 -4.92 -7.15
C GLU A 90 -9.52 -4.97 -8.24
N GLN A 91 -9.63 -6.08 -8.96
CA GLN A 91 -10.62 -6.26 -10.05
C GLN A 91 -12.07 -6.14 -9.58
N LYS A 92 -12.36 -6.58 -8.35
CA LYS A 92 -13.72 -6.60 -7.82
C LYS A 92 -14.12 -5.27 -7.17
N GLN A 93 -13.20 -4.60 -6.51
CA GLN A 93 -13.49 -3.47 -5.63
C GLN A 93 -13.03 -2.12 -6.19
N LEU A 94 -12.03 -2.10 -7.07
CA LEU A 94 -11.48 -0.87 -7.62
C LEU A 94 -11.92 -0.68 -9.08
N ARG A 95 -12.31 0.53 -9.41
CA ARG A 95 -12.61 0.90 -10.81
C ARG A 95 -11.32 1.33 -11.50
N ILE A 96 -10.53 0.34 -11.89
CA ILE A 96 -9.22 0.54 -12.53
C ILE A 96 -9.42 0.95 -13.99
N CYS A 97 -8.67 1.98 -14.41
CA CYS A 97 -8.65 2.43 -15.80
C CYS A 97 -7.22 2.32 -16.35
N PRO A 98 -7.01 1.59 -17.45
CA PRO A 98 -5.69 1.41 -18.04
C PRO A 98 -5.09 2.75 -18.52
N MET A 99 -3.77 2.90 -18.37
CA MET A 99 -3.02 4.09 -18.84
C MET A 99 -3.23 4.40 -20.33
N THR A 100 -3.54 3.37 -21.14
CA THR A 100 -3.76 3.50 -22.59
C THR A 100 -5.16 4.01 -22.97
N SER A 101 -6.11 3.99 -22.01
CA SER A 101 -7.52 4.33 -22.24
C SER A 101 -8.11 5.13 -21.08
N ILE A 102 -7.33 6.08 -20.54
CA ILE A 102 -7.81 6.99 -19.50
C ILE A 102 -8.95 7.83 -20.05
N PRO A 103 -10.14 7.86 -19.41
CA PRO A 103 -11.23 8.72 -19.82
C PRO A 103 -10.85 10.19 -19.67
N GLU A 104 -11.64 11.08 -20.25
CA GLU A 104 -11.46 12.49 -19.98
C GLU A 104 -11.78 12.77 -18.50
N LEU A 105 -10.76 13.19 -17.75
CA LEU A 105 -10.83 13.45 -16.31
C LEU A 105 -10.83 14.95 -16.05
N ASP A 106 -11.65 15.38 -15.10
CA ASP A 106 -11.69 16.79 -14.64
C ASP A 106 -10.56 17.07 -13.65
N ILE A 107 -10.30 16.10 -12.77
CA ILE A 107 -9.34 16.22 -11.66
C ILE A 107 -8.51 14.94 -11.56
N LEU A 108 -7.24 15.09 -11.22
CA LEU A 108 -6.37 14.00 -10.82
C LEU A 108 -5.97 14.19 -9.34
N VAL A 109 -6.26 13.19 -8.53
CA VAL A 109 -5.91 13.14 -7.11
C VAL A 109 -4.70 12.23 -6.92
N PHE A 110 -3.63 12.78 -6.36
CA PHE A 110 -2.37 12.11 -6.06
C PHE A 110 -2.32 11.73 -4.57
N GLY A 111 -2.09 10.48 -4.29
CA GLY A 111 -2.11 9.97 -2.92
C GLY A 111 -3.41 9.16 -2.65
N SER A 112 -3.65 8.67 -1.49
CA SER A 112 -2.75 8.70 -0.34
C SER A 112 -1.48 7.86 -0.59
N ASP A 113 -0.86 7.35 0.50
CA ASP A 113 0.34 6.53 0.52
C ASP A 113 1.66 7.33 0.33
N GLN A 114 2.76 6.64 0.46
CA GLN A 114 4.12 7.20 0.45
C GLN A 114 4.63 7.48 -0.96
N ILE A 115 3.81 8.13 -1.79
CA ILE A 115 4.09 8.37 -3.22
C ILE A 115 5.30 9.29 -3.45
N TRP A 116 5.73 10.04 -2.41
CA TRP A 116 6.90 10.91 -2.44
C TRP A 116 8.08 10.36 -1.61
N ASN A 117 8.05 9.07 -1.25
CA ASN A 117 9.13 8.42 -0.54
C ASN A 117 10.17 7.87 -1.53
N ILE A 118 11.30 8.58 -1.69
CA ILE A 118 12.39 8.16 -2.58
C ILE A 118 13.00 6.80 -2.18
N GLY A 119 12.89 6.39 -0.92
CA GLY A 119 13.32 5.06 -0.48
C GLY A 119 12.45 3.92 -1.04
N ILE A 120 11.24 4.22 -1.56
CA ILE A 120 10.37 3.28 -2.25
C ILE A 120 10.52 3.40 -3.76
N THR A 121 10.72 4.62 -4.29
CA THR A 121 10.74 4.95 -5.71
C THR A 121 12.13 4.88 -6.35
N ASP A 122 12.92 3.84 -5.98
CA ASP A 122 14.26 3.56 -6.51
C ASP A 122 15.27 4.71 -6.36
N GLY A 123 15.13 5.55 -5.31
CA GLY A 123 16.10 6.59 -4.94
C GLY A 123 15.85 7.96 -5.54
N ASP A 124 14.80 8.16 -6.35
CA ASP A 124 14.38 9.46 -6.89
C ASP A 124 12.85 9.60 -6.83
N PHE A 125 12.35 10.82 -6.97
CA PHE A 125 10.93 11.09 -7.13
C PHE A 125 10.44 10.57 -8.49
N ASP A 126 9.38 9.79 -8.48
CA ASP A 126 8.73 9.31 -9.70
C ASP A 126 7.91 10.44 -10.35
N ASP A 127 8.24 10.79 -11.58
CA ASP A 127 7.60 11.86 -12.34
C ASP A 127 6.07 11.68 -12.48
N MET A 128 5.59 10.43 -12.51
CA MET A 128 4.15 10.15 -12.53
C MET A 128 3.47 10.64 -11.26
N TYR A 129 4.07 10.43 -10.09
CA TYR A 129 3.54 10.93 -8.82
C TYR A 129 3.83 12.40 -8.54
N LEU A 130 4.61 13.03 -9.41
CA LEU A 130 4.81 14.48 -9.43
C LEU A 130 3.88 15.20 -10.43
N GLY A 131 2.95 14.48 -11.07
CA GLY A 131 2.06 15.07 -12.07
C GLY A 131 2.77 15.47 -13.36
N LYS A 132 3.96 14.90 -13.63
CA LYS A 132 4.73 15.16 -14.85
C LYS A 132 4.38 14.14 -15.93
N GLY A 133 3.92 14.61 -17.08
CA GLY A 133 3.57 13.76 -18.21
C GLY A 133 2.40 14.30 -19.03
N ARG A 134 2.25 13.77 -20.23
CA ARG A 134 1.21 14.24 -21.18
C ARG A 134 -0.21 14.03 -20.67
N ILE A 135 -0.45 12.98 -19.88
CA ILE A 135 -1.78 12.66 -19.34
C ILE A 135 -2.29 13.70 -18.34
N PHE A 136 -1.41 14.50 -17.75
CA PHE A 136 -1.72 15.53 -16.76
C PHE A 136 -1.94 16.92 -17.37
N LYS A 137 -1.55 17.10 -18.64
CA LYS A 137 -1.62 18.41 -19.31
C LYS A 137 -3.05 18.93 -19.36
N GLY A 138 -3.25 20.15 -18.83
CA GLY A 138 -4.56 20.82 -18.77
C GLY A 138 -5.52 20.26 -17.73
N LYS A 139 -5.08 19.35 -16.86
CA LYS A 139 -5.88 18.77 -15.78
C LYS A 139 -5.62 19.52 -14.46
N LYS A 140 -6.62 19.53 -13.60
CA LYS A 140 -6.47 20.03 -12.23
C LYS A 140 -5.83 18.94 -11.37
N LEU A 141 -4.65 19.22 -10.80
CA LEU A 141 -3.90 18.27 -9.95
C LEU A 141 -4.15 18.62 -8.46
N VAL A 142 -4.42 17.63 -7.65
CA VAL A 142 -4.65 17.75 -6.21
C VAL A 142 -3.89 16.65 -5.50
N ALA A 143 -3.16 16.96 -4.44
CA ALA A 143 -2.59 15.95 -3.55
C ALA A 143 -3.47 15.80 -2.31
N TYR A 144 -3.88 14.56 -2.00
CA TYR A 144 -4.67 14.25 -0.82
C TYR A 144 -3.97 13.18 0.04
N ALA A 145 -3.69 13.53 1.29
CA ALA A 145 -3.01 12.66 2.26
C ALA A 145 -1.72 12.01 1.70
N ALA A 146 -1.04 12.71 0.79
CA ALA A 146 0.23 12.25 0.24
C ALA A 146 1.30 12.21 1.33
N SER A 147 2.25 11.27 1.23
CA SER A 147 3.25 11.01 2.24
C SER A 147 4.63 10.83 1.62
N ALA A 148 5.67 11.22 2.35
CA ALA A 148 7.06 10.90 2.07
C ALA A 148 7.63 9.83 3.02
N GLY A 149 6.80 9.30 3.94
CA GLY A 149 7.22 8.40 5.00
C GLY A 149 7.94 9.15 6.11
N TYR A 150 9.22 9.45 5.91
CA TYR A 150 10.03 10.25 6.83
C TYR A 150 10.61 11.46 6.10
N VAL A 151 10.58 12.64 6.73
CA VAL A 151 11.10 13.88 6.11
C VAL A 151 12.61 13.82 5.84
N ASP A 152 13.35 13.07 6.66
CA ASP A 152 14.80 12.90 6.48
C ASP A 152 15.20 12.27 5.13
N VAL A 153 14.25 11.63 4.42
CA VAL A 153 14.49 11.11 3.05
C VAL A 153 14.40 12.21 1.98
N LEU A 154 13.91 13.41 2.32
CA LEU A 154 13.75 14.54 1.41
C LEU A 154 15.00 15.44 1.38
N LYS A 155 16.20 14.85 1.26
CA LYS A 155 17.47 15.61 1.28
C LYS A 155 17.61 16.59 0.10
N ASP A 156 17.07 16.23 -1.06
CA ASP A 156 17.00 17.06 -2.25
C ASP A 156 15.55 17.05 -2.77
N ASP A 157 14.75 17.96 -2.24
CA ASP A 157 13.33 18.06 -2.51
C ASP A 157 12.95 19.05 -3.63
N GLN A 158 13.92 19.71 -4.26
CA GLN A 158 13.63 20.75 -5.24
C GLN A 158 12.73 20.25 -6.37
N LYS A 159 12.95 19.01 -6.83
CA LYS A 159 12.11 18.35 -7.85
C LYS A 159 10.65 18.22 -7.40
N LEU A 160 10.41 17.93 -6.11
CA LEU A 160 9.08 17.87 -5.51
C LEU A 160 8.47 19.26 -5.41
N ILE A 161 9.22 20.22 -4.86
CA ILE A 161 8.76 21.62 -4.67
C ILE A 161 8.34 22.23 -5.99
N ASP A 162 9.17 22.11 -7.04
CA ASP A 162 8.85 22.61 -8.38
C ASP A 162 7.57 21.99 -8.95
N ALA A 163 7.36 20.68 -8.71
CA ALA A 163 6.17 19.99 -9.16
C ALA A 163 4.91 20.47 -8.41
N LEU A 164 5.00 20.61 -7.08
CA LEU A 164 3.87 21.02 -6.25
C LEU A 164 3.37 22.43 -6.55
N GLY A 165 4.20 23.30 -7.09
CA GLY A 165 3.80 24.62 -7.60
C GLY A 165 2.72 24.57 -8.70
N SER A 166 2.55 23.45 -9.37
CA SER A 166 1.51 23.24 -10.39
C SER A 166 0.22 22.61 -9.84
N PHE A 167 0.22 22.19 -8.59
CA PHE A 167 -0.96 21.58 -7.97
C PHE A 167 -1.95 22.65 -7.50
N ALA A 168 -3.22 22.43 -7.76
CA ALA A 168 -4.29 23.34 -7.33
C ALA A 168 -4.52 23.29 -5.82
N ALA A 169 -4.19 22.16 -5.18
CA ALA A 169 -4.24 22.01 -3.73
C ALA A 169 -3.31 20.86 -3.31
N VAL A 170 -2.67 21.01 -2.15
CA VAL A 170 -1.79 20.02 -1.55
C VAL A 170 -2.21 19.81 -0.10
N ALA A 171 -2.53 18.57 0.26
CA ALA A 171 -2.77 18.17 1.64
C ALA A 171 -2.01 16.85 1.91
N VAL A 172 -1.38 16.76 3.07
CA VAL A 172 -0.50 15.65 3.42
C VAL A 172 -1.03 14.86 4.61
N ARG A 173 -0.46 13.70 4.86
CA ARG A 173 -0.87 12.82 5.96
C ARG A 173 -0.13 13.10 7.26
N GLU A 174 1.13 13.53 7.19
CA GLU A 174 2.00 13.73 8.35
C GLU A 174 2.28 15.21 8.61
N LYS A 175 2.25 15.61 9.91
CA LYS A 175 2.57 16.97 10.33
C LYS A 175 4.02 17.37 10.00
N SER A 176 4.96 16.41 10.10
CA SER A 176 6.36 16.67 9.75
C SER A 176 6.52 17.08 8.28
N LEU A 177 5.82 16.38 7.36
CA LEU A 177 5.82 16.74 5.94
C LEU A 177 5.10 18.07 5.69
N SER A 178 3.98 18.31 6.37
CA SER A 178 3.27 19.60 6.31
C SER A 178 4.20 20.76 6.66
N SER A 179 4.83 20.71 7.85
CA SER A 179 5.75 21.77 8.30
C SER A 179 6.96 21.96 7.37
N HIS A 180 7.48 20.88 6.80
CA HIS A 180 8.57 20.95 5.82
C HIS A 180 8.13 21.65 4.54
N LEU A 181 6.98 21.26 3.97
CA LEU A 181 6.47 21.86 2.73
C LEU A 181 6.00 23.30 2.92
N GLU A 182 5.43 23.66 4.09
CA GLU A 182 5.05 25.04 4.43
C GLU A 182 6.25 25.99 4.37
N GLN A 183 7.40 25.56 4.91
CA GLN A 183 8.63 26.35 4.85
C GLN A 183 9.18 26.50 3.44
N ARG A 184 8.96 25.51 2.57
CA ARG A 184 9.49 25.48 1.21
C ARG A 184 8.60 26.18 0.20
N LEU A 185 7.28 26.16 0.39
CA LEU A 185 6.29 26.69 -0.56
C LEU A 185 5.68 28.02 -0.10
N ASP A 186 6.03 28.49 1.11
CA ASP A 186 5.48 29.72 1.72
C ASP A 186 3.94 29.78 1.68
N GLN A 187 3.30 28.63 1.95
CA GLN A 187 1.85 28.52 2.00
C GLN A 187 1.41 27.44 2.99
N PRO A 188 0.21 27.54 3.60
CA PRO A 188 -0.31 26.53 4.50
C PRO A 188 -0.52 25.17 3.78
N ILE A 189 -0.03 24.10 4.38
CA ILE A 189 -0.21 22.73 3.88
C ILE A 189 -1.00 21.93 4.93
N PRO A 190 -2.30 21.72 4.74
CA PRO A 190 -3.13 21.03 5.72
C PRO A 190 -2.74 19.57 5.90
N VAL A 191 -2.83 19.09 7.16
CA VAL A 191 -2.77 17.68 7.51
C VAL A 191 -4.17 17.10 7.49
N VAL A 192 -4.37 16.04 6.76
CA VAL A 192 -5.68 15.40 6.56
C VAL A 192 -5.64 13.91 6.93
N LEU A 193 -6.82 13.32 7.14
CA LEU A 193 -6.95 11.91 7.51
C LEU A 193 -6.52 10.99 6.37
N ASP A 194 -5.92 9.86 6.74
CA ASP A 194 -5.76 8.73 5.81
C ASP A 194 -7.13 8.31 5.26
N PRO A 195 -7.25 7.98 3.97
CA PRO A 195 -8.52 7.60 3.35
C PRO A 195 -9.28 6.45 4.04
N VAL A 196 -8.58 5.55 4.72
CA VAL A 196 -9.23 4.48 5.50
C VAL A 196 -10.07 5.08 6.64
N LEU A 197 -9.54 6.10 7.30
CA LEU A 197 -10.25 6.79 8.38
C LEU A 197 -11.31 7.75 7.82
N LEU A 198 -11.01 8.41 6.69
CA LEU A 198 -11.94 9.32 6.01
C LEU A 198 -13.21 8.61 5.57
N ALA A 199 -13.08 7.45 4.91
CA ALA A 199 -14.22 6.67 4.42
C ALA A 199 -15.09 6.13 5.57
N GLY A 200 -14.49 5.88 6.74
CA GLY A 200 -15.19 5.30 7.87
C GLY A 200 -15.53 3.82 7.69
N LYS A 201 -15.95 3.18 8.79
CA LYS A 201 -16.21 1.73 8.83
C LYS A 201 -17.31 1.27 7.86
N GLU A 202 -18.30 2.12 7.59
CA GLU A 202 -19.48 1.79 6.79
C GLU A 202 -19.12 1.35 5.37
N HIS A 203 -18.09 1.95 4.80
CA HIS A 203 -17.59 1.58 3.47
C HIS A 203 -16.82 0.25 3.47
N PHE A 204 -16.26 -0.14 4.62
CA PHE A 204 -15.51 -1.40 4.75
C PHE A 204 -16.39 -2.59 5.18
N LEU A 205 -17.54 -2.34 5.83
CA LEU A 205 -18.47 -3.42 6.24
C LEU A 205 -18.88 -4.36 5.08
N PRO A 206 -19.18 -3.87 3.87
CA PRO A 206 -19.51 -4.74 2.74
C PRO A 206 -18.38 -5.67 2.28
N LEU A 207 -17.12 -5.35 2.65
CA LEU A 207 -15.96 -6.18 2.35
C LEU A 207 -15.77 -7.32 3.33
N ILE A 208 -16.39 -7.22 4.51
CA ILE A 208 -16.27 -8.22 5.57
C ILE A 208 -17.13 -9.43 5.20
N GLY A 209 -16.49 -10.58 5.09
CA GLY A 209 -17.18 -11.84 4.86
C GLY A 209 -17.87 -12.38 6.11
N THR A 210 -18.45 -13.57 5.99
CA THR A 210 -18.98 -14.28 7.16
C THR A 210 -17.87 -14.61 8.12
N ARG A 211 -17.91 -14.03 9.32
CA ARG A 211 -16.90 -14.27 10.35
C ARG A 211 -16.88 -15.75 10.73
N PRO A 212 -15.77 -16.46 10.58
CA PRO A 212 -15.70 -17.85 11.01
C PRO A 212 -15.86 -17.93 12.51
N LYS A 213 -16.65 -18.90 13.00
CA LYS A 213 -16.73 -19.19 14.44
C LYS A 213 -15.36 -19.65 14.92
N ARG A 214 -14.68 -18.82 15.69
CA ARG A 214 -13.37 -19.13 16.32
C ARG A 214 -13.49 -18.97 17.81
N ALA A 215 -12.67 -19.72 18.55
CA ALA A 215 -12.42 -19.43 19.96
C ALA A 215 -11.86 -18.01 20.09
N PRO A 216 -12.04 -17.35 21.25
CA PRO A 216 -11.42 -16.05 21.49
C PRO A 216 -9.93 -16.09 21.22
N TYR A 217 -9.41 -15.08 20.51
CA TYR A 217 -8.01 -15.05 20.10
C TYR A 217 -7.36 -13.69 20.35
N LEU A 218 -6.03 -13.71 20.48
CA LEU A 218 -5.18 -12.54 20.44
C LEU A 218 -4.57 -12.45 19.02
N LEU A 219 -4.83 -11.34 18.34
CA LEU A 219 -4.29 -11.07 17.01
C LEU A 219 -3.06 -10.18 17.10
N THR A 220 -1.99 -10.58 16.42
CA THR A 220 -0.87 -9.68 16.09
C THR A 220 -0.80 -9.46 14.60
N PHE A 221 -0.56 -8.20 14.20
CA PHE A 221 -0.31 -7.84 12.80
C PHE A 221 1.11 -7.29 12.67
N GLN A 222 1.92 -7.87 11.76
CA GLN A 222 3.29 -7.45 11.54
C GLN A 222 3.56 -7.17 10.06
N LEU A 223 4.17 -6.04 9.75
CA LEU A 223 4.67 -5.72 8.41
C LEU A 223 5.90 -6.57 8.06
N GLY A 224 6.78 -6.78 9.02
CA GLY A 224 7.92 -7.69 8.95
C GLY A 224 7.69 -8.96 9.78
N GLY A 225 8.74 -9.57 10.25
CA GLY A 225 8.69 -10.76 11.12
C GLY A 225 9.64 -10.57 12.31
N ASP A 226 9.27 -9.75 13.28
CA ASP A 226 10.05 -9.65 14.53
C ASP A 226 9.66 -10.81 15.46
N PHE A 227 10.65 -11.65 15.74
CA PHE A 227 10.48 -12.80 16.65
C PHE A 227 10.02 -12.38 18.05
N ARG A 228 10.50 -11.23 18.56
CA ARG A 228 10.16 -10.73 19.90
C ARG A 228 8.68 -10.40 20.01
N VAL A 229 8.10 -9.76 18.98
CA VAL A 229 6.66 -9.45 18.94
C VAL A 229 5.84 -10.73 18.96
N SER A 230 6.24 -11.74 18.16
CA SER A 230 5.56 -13.04 18.14
C SER A 230 5.68 -13.77 19.49
N GLN A 231 6.83 -13.69 20.15
CA GLN A 231 7.06 -14.28 21.46
C GLN A 231 6.17 -13.65 22.54
N ILE A 232 6.15 -12.33 22.61
CA ILE A 232 5.30 -11.58 23.55
C ILE A 232 3.83 -11.88 23.30
N GLY A 233 3.39 -11.85 22.03
CA GLY A 233 2.01 -12.14 21.68
C GLY A 233 1.57 -13.56 22.09
N ARG A 234 2.42 -14.57 21.88
CA ARG A 234 2.14 -15.96 22.33
C ARG A 234 2.07 -16.08 23.84
N GLN A 235 2.98 -15.42 24.56
CA GLN A 235 2.97 -15.40 26.02
C GLN A 235 1.67 -14.77 26.54
N MET A 236 1.30 -13.59 26.04
CA MET A 236 0.06 -12.91 26.44
C MET A 236 -1.19 -13.74 26.12
N ALA A 237 -1.22 -14.40 24.95
CA ALA A 237 -2.33 -15.28 24.59
C ALA A 237 -2.46 -16.45 25.57
N LYS A 238 -1.34 -17.08 25.93
CA LYS A 238 -1.31 -18.17 26.92
C LYS A 238 -1.79 -17.72 28.30
N GLU A 239 -1.31 -16.57 28.78
CA GLU A 239 -1.70 -16.01 30.08
C GLU A 239 -3.20 -15.69 30.17
N LYS A 240 -3.81 -15.32 29.03
CA LYS A 240 -5.24 -14.97 28.92
C LYS A 240 -6.13 -16.12 28.48
N GLY A 241 -5.60 -17.32 28.26
CA GLY A 241 -6.36 -18.47 27.75
C GLY A 241 -6.92 -18.26 26.34
N LEU A 242 -6.23 -17.45 25.51
CA LEU A 242 -6.64 -17.11 24.15
C LEU A 242 -5.85 -17.93 23.12
N GLN A 243 -6.46 -18.15 21.95
CA GLN A 243 -5.75 -18.63 20.77
C GLN A 243 -4.81 -17.53 20.25
N TYR A 244 -3.59 -17.85 19.88
CA TYR A 244 -2.71 -16.90 19.20
C TYR A 244 -2.91 -16.96 17.69
N VAL A 245 -3.10 -15.80 17.08
CA VAL A 245 -3.18 -15.63 15.61
C VAL A 245 -2.24 -14.49 15.22
N GLU A 246 -1.46 -14.70 14.18
CA GLU A 246 -0.56 -13.68 13.63
C GLU A 246 -0.78 -13.51 12.14
N ILE A 247 -0.93 -12.26 11.69
CA ILE A 247 -0.95 -11.89 10.28
C ILE A 247 0.37 -11.22 9.94
N ARG A 248 1.03 -11.69 8.89
CA ARG A 248 2.25 -11.07 8.35
C ARG A 248 2.06 -10.57 6.94
N SER A 249 2.59 -9.40 6.69
CA SER A 249 2.70 -8.84 5.35
C SER A 249 3.73 -9.60 4.50
N SER A 250 4.75 -10.24 5.09
CA SER A 250 5.72 -11.07 4.38
C SER A 250 5.24 -12.52 4.26
N ALA A 251 5.41 -13.13 3.07
CA ALA A 251 4.98 -14.50 2.77
C ALA A 251 5.98 -15.58 3.23
N GLU A 252 6.83 -15.31 4.21
CA GLU A 252 7.99 -16.15 4.51
C GLU A 252 7.83 -17.09 5.72
N SER A 253 6.64 -17.20 6.29
CA SER A 253 6.41 -18.09 7.40
C SER A 253 5.72 -19.39 6.98
N LEU A 254 6.20 -20.50 7.52
CA LEU A 254 5.61 -21.83 7.39
C LEU A 254 4.85 -22.27 8.64
N ASN A 255 4.79 -21.42 9.66
CA ASN A 255 4.07 -21.70 10.88
C ASN A 255 2.57 -21.56 10.63
N ARG A 256 1.78 -22.54 11.04
CA ARG A 256 0.31 -22.59 10.85
C ARG A 256 -0.44 -21.46 11.58
N ASP A 257 0.13 -20.93 12.67
CA ASP A 257 -0.46 -19.81 13.40
C ASP A 257 -0.20 -18.46 12.72
N ILE A 258 0.61 -18.44 11.65
CA ILE A 258 1.01 -17.24 10.94
C ILE A 258 0.36 -17.23 9.55
N LEU A 259 -0.58 -16.32 9.37
CA LEU A 259 -1.35 -16.17 8.15
C LEU A 259 -0.61 -15.18 7.20
N THR A 260 -0.14 -15.68 6.07
CA THR A 260 0.66 -14.90 5.12
C THR A 260 0.01 -14.71 3.74
N SER A 261 -1.09 -15.40 3.48
CA SER A 261 -1.82 -15.38 2.19
C SER A 261 -3.31 -15.19 2.40
N LEU A 262 -3.68 -14.13 3.13
CA LEU A 262 -5.07 -13.68 3.20
C LEU A 262 -5.35 -12.70 2.06
N SER A 263 -6.58 -12.70 1.56
CA SER A 263 -7.10 -11.61 0.75
C SER A 263 -7.31 -10.36 1.62
N PRO A 264 -7.38 -9.15 1.02
CA PRO A 264 -7.73 -7.96 1.78
C PRO A 264 -9.07 -8.11 2.55
N SER A 265 -10.09 -8.72 1.96
CA SER A 265 -11.37 -8.96 2.65
C SER A 265 -11.25 -9.94 3.82
N GLU A 266 -10.42 -10.99 3.73
CA GLU A 266 -10.20 -11.94 4.83
C GLU A 266 -9.47 -11.32 6.02
N VAL A 267 -8.65 -10.28 5.81
CA VAL A 267 -7.98 -9.54 6.88
C VAL A 267 -8.97 -8.71 7.70
N LEU A 268 -10.06 -8.25 7.07
CA LEU A 268 -11.12 -7.48 7.74
C LEU A 268 -12.12 -8.39 8.47
N THR A 269 -12.21 -9.66 8.12
CA THR A 269 -13.11 -10.65 8.72
C THR A 269 -12.57 -11.27 9.99
#